data_2301b578d08b0fa33d0d019cce3ea3bf
#
_entry.id   2301b578d08b0fa33d0d019cce3ea3bf
#
_cell.length_a   1.000
_cell.length_b   1.000
_cell.length_c   1.000
_cell.angle_alpha   90.00
_cell.angle_beta   90.00
_cell.angle_gamma   90.00
#
_symmetry.space_group_name_H-M   'P 1'
#
loop_
_entity.id
_entity.type
_entity.pdbx_description
1 polymer ?
#
loop_
_entity_poly.entity_id
_entity_poly.type
_entity_poly.pdbx_seq_one_letter_code
_entity_poly.pdbx_strand_id
1 'polypeptide(L)'
;MKKILYGLYIVIIIGIIICIVNSDIFNSKNGEAVAAGEKIYNNQCLICHGENGKGEGKNAGTAINNQQYLNTVNDNDIFNSVKFGREGTGMPSYGPRLSDEELNNVVAYIRNWQSEEIKFEAPKTIAGNIVNGEKLYNLYCINCHGEAGSGKLKMGTALANPQYLKYNTDKQIWISTAYGRDGTRMAPTLKGLDGVRQLKEKEITDIVTYIRSLQDK
;
A
#
# COMPACT_ATOMS: atom_id res chain seq x y z
N MET A 1 -17.49 -54.61 9.23
CA MET A 1 -17.52 -53.25 9.79
C MET A 1 -16.17 -52.79 10.34
N LYS A 2 -15.44 -53.52 11.21
CA LYS A 2 -14.12 -53.06 11.74
C LYS A 2 -13.06 -52.75 10.68
N LYS A 3 -12.94 -53.51 9.59
CA LYS A 3 -11.94 -53.28 8.51
C LYS A 3 -12.22 -52.00 7.72
N ILE A 4 -13.48 -51.62 7.54
CA ILE A 4 -13.86 -50.36 6.86
C ILE A 4 -13.54 -49.16 7.73
N LEU A 5 -13.77 -49.25 9.07
CA LEU A 5 -13.42 -48.19 10.02
C LEU A 5 -11.90 -47.93 10.06
N TYR A 6 -11.07 -48.99 10.02
CA TYR A 6 -9.61 -48.86 9.98
C TYR A 6 -9.12 -48.23 8.67
N GLY A 7 -9.71 -48.56 7.53
CA GLY A 7 -9.39 -47.90 6.27
C GLY A 7 -9.70 -46.41 6.27
N LEU A 8 -10.86 -46.04 6.83
CA LEU A 8 -11.25 -44.62 6.95
C LEU A 8 -10.28 -43.84 7.88
N TYR A 9 -9.86 -44.48 8.98
CA TYR A 9 -8.95 -43.83 9.95
C TYR A 9 -7.56 -43.60 9.35
N ILE A 10 -7.04 -44.54 8.54
CA ILE A 10 -5.76 -44.40 7.84
C ILE A 10 -5.82 -43.29 6.82
N VAL A 11 -6.89 -43.15 6.05
CA VAL A 11 -7.06 -42.08 5.06
C VAL A 11 -7.10 -40.71 5.74
N ILE A 12 -7.77 -40.58 6.88
CA ILE A 12 -7.82 -39.33 7.66
C ILE A 12 -6.42 -38.94 8.18
N ILE A 13 -5.67 -39.90 8.72
CA ILE A 13 -4.30 -39.66 9.22
C ILE A 13 -3.39 -39.21 8.10
N ILE A 14 -3.43 -39.86 6.94
CA ILE A 14 -2.62 -39.50 5.77
C ILE A 14 -3.00 -38.08 5.31
N GLY A 15 -4.31 -37.73 5.26
CA GLY A 15 -4.78 -36.39 4.93
C GLY A 15 -4.24 -35.32 5.89
N ILE A 16 -4.26 -35.58 7.20
CA ILE A 16 -3.72 -34.67 8.22
C ILE A 16 -2.20 -34.49 8.06
N ILE A 17 -1.46 -35.57 7.84
CA ILE A 17 0.00 -35.51 7.65
C ILE A 17 0.34 -34.69 6.39
N ILE A 18 -0.37 -34.89 5.28
CA ILE A 18 -0.18 -34.11 4.05
C ILE A 18 -0.47 -32.63 4.29
N CYS A 19 -1.51 -32.29 5.03
CA CYS A 19 -1.82 -30.89 5.36
C CYS A 19 -0.73 -30.25 6.23
N ILE A 20 -0.20 -30.98 7.23
CA ILE A 20 0.88 -30.47 8.10
C ILE A 20 2.16 -30.25 7.28
N VAL A 21 2.58 -31.23 6.51
CA VAL A 21 3.81 -31.14 5.67
C VAL A 21 3.68 -30.00 4.66
N ASN A 22 2.54 -29.83 4.02
CA ASN A 22 2.33 -28.73 3.08
C ASN A 22 2.34 -27.35 3.78
N SER A 23 1.79 -27.24 4.99
CA SER A 23 1.83 -25.98 5.76
C SER A 23 3.25 -25.63 6.21
N ASP A 24 4.06 -26.60 6.62
CA ASP A 24 5.45 -26.36 7.01
C ASP A 24 6.33 -25.95 5.83
N ILE A 25 6.15 -26.57 4.66
CA ILE A 25 6.85 -26.20 3.43
C ILE A 25 6.42 -24.79 2.97
N PHE A 26 5.14 -24.45 3.05
CA PHE A 26 4.63 -23.13 2.69
C PHE A 26 5.19 -22.05 3.62
N ASN A 27 5.17 -22.27 4.92
CA ASN A 27 5.71 -21.33 5.93
C ASN A 27 7.23 -21.17 5.77
N SER A 28 7.97 -22.23 5.49
CA SER A 28 9.42 -22.17 5.23
C SER A 28 9.74 -21.30 4.00
N LYS A 29 9.07 -21.54 2.87
CA LYS A 29 9.27 -20.74 1.65
C LYS A 29 8.91 -19.27 1.85
N ASN A 30 7.84 -18.99 2.58
CA ASN A 30 7.47 -17.61 2.90
C ASN A 30 8.54 -16.94 3.79
N GLY A 31 9.07 -17.63 4.77
CA GLY A 31 10.17 -17.16 5.62
C GLY A 31 11.45 -16.86 4.84
N GLU A 32 11.81 -17.71 3.88
CA GLU A 32 12.97 -17.51 3.00
C GLU A 32 12.77 -16.27 2.09
N ALA A 33 11.59 -16.11 1.50
CA ALA A 33 11.26 -14.96 0.67
C ALA A 33 11.31 -13.64 1.48
N VAL A 34 10.77 -13.65 2.70
CA VAL A 34 10.82 -12.49 3.61
C VAL A 34 12.26 -12.13 3.96
N ALA A 35 13.11 -13.11 4.31
CA ALA A 35 14.51 -12.88 4.66
C ALA A 35 15.35 -12.38 3.44
N ALA A 36 15.08 -12.90 2.25
CA ALA A 36 15.70 -12.42 1.02
C ALA A 36 15.24 -10.98 0.70
N GLY A 37 13.95 -10.70 0.83
CA GLY A 37 13.38 -9.38 0.64
C GLY A 37 13.92 -8.34 1.63
N GLU A 38 14.13 -8.71 2.90
CA GLU A 38 14.77 -7.87 3.90
C GLU A 38 16.16 -7.41 3.48
N LYS A 39 16.99 -8.35 2.97
CA LYS A 39 18.33 -8.02 2.49
C LYS A 39 18.29 -7.01 1.33
N ILE A 40 17.37 -7.20 0.39
CA ILE A 40 17.21 -6.28 -0.75
C ILE A 40 16.71 -4.92 -0.24
N TYR A 41 15.72 -4.91 0.65
CA TYR A 41 15.18 -3.69 1.23
C TYR A 41 16.27 -2.88 1.95
N ASN A 42 17.06 -3.51 2.79
CA ASN A 42 18.13 -2.85 3.53
C ASN A 42 19.20 -2.24 2.61
N ASN A 43 19.47 -2.86 1.48
CA ASN A 43 20.46 -2.38 0.51
C ASN A 43 19.92 -1.30 -0.43
N GLN A 44 18.65 -1.34 -0.82
CA GLN A 44 18.11 -0.54 -1.90
C GLN A 44 17.04 0.48 -1.47
N CYS A 45 16.27 0.18 -0.40
CA CYS A 45 15.05 0.91 -0.05
C CYS A 45 15.17 1.70 1.26
N LEU A 46 15.97 1.17 2.22
CA LEU A 46 16.15 1.71 3.57
C LEU A 46 16.49 3.20 3.58
N ILE A 47 17.41 3.62 2.69
CA ILE A 47 17.91 5.00 2.66
C ILE A 47 16.79 6.03 2.44
N CYS A 48 15.73 5.64 1.75
CA CYS A 48 14.56 6.48 1.50
C CYS A 48 13.41 6.16 2.44
N HIS A 49 13.04 4.88 2.56
CA HIS A 49 11.84 4.47 3.28
C HIS A 49 12.05 4.25 4.79
N GLY A 50 13.30 4.31 5.25
CA GLY A 50 13.66 4.15 6.68
C GLY A 50 13.54 2.72 7.18
N GLU A 51 13.93 2.51 8.42
CA GLU A 51 13.82 1.21 9.07
C GLU A 51 12.36 0.75 9.10
N ASN A 52 12.15 -0.50 8.71
CA ASN A 52 10.82 -1.10 8.65
C ASN A 52 9.77 -0.25 7.90
N GLY A 53 10.18 0.54 6.91
CA GLY A 53 9.26 1.29 6.06
C GLY A 53 8.57 2.49 6.70
N LYS A 54 9.10 3.04 7.80
CA LYS A 54 8.47 4.15 8.55
C LYS A 54 8.57 5.53 7.87
N GLY A 55 9.30 5.64 6.74
CA GLY A 55 9.44 6.91 6.03
C GLY A 55 10.45 7.87 6.63
N GLU A 56 11.24 7.42 7.60
CA GLU A 56 12.27 8.20 8.29
C GLU A 56 13.65 8.11 7.63
N GLY A 57 13.69 7.62 6.39
CA GLY A 57 14.93 7.47 5.64
C GLY A 57 15.58 8.81 5.32
N LYS A 58 16.91 8.81 5.18
CA LYS A 58 17.73 10.00 4.95
C LYS A 58 17.27 10.79 3.70
N ASN A 59 16.80 10.10 2.67
CA ASN A 59 16.32 10.69 1.42
C ASN A 59 14.80 10.92 1.39
N ALA A 60 14.12 10.84 2.55
CA ALA A 60 12.74 11.24 2.72
C ALA A 60 11.71 10.52 1.81
N GLY A 61 11.84 9.21 1.68
CA GLY A 61 10.79 8.38 1.09
C GLY A 61 9.51 8.39 1.94
N THR A 62 8.40 8.08 1.31
CA THR A 62 7.12 7.96 2.02
C THR A 62 7.10 6.74 2.94
N ALA A 63 6.40 6.84 4.08
CA ALA A 63 6.10 5.70 4.93
C ALA A 63 5.24 4.68 4.16
N ILE A 64 5.69 3.43 4.15
CA ILE A 64 5.01 2.31 3.50
C ILE A 64 4.58 1.23 4.51
N ASN A 65 5.05 1.31 5.76
CA ASN A 65 4.59 0.48 6.85
C ASN A 65 3.54 1.23 7.67
N ASN A 66 2.32 1.20 7.19
CA ASN A 66 1.13 1.60 7.93
C ASN A 66 -0.05 0.72 7.53
N GLN A 67 -0.94 0.43 8.46
CA GLN A 67 -2.01 -0.54 8.24
C GLN A 67 -3.03 -0.06 7.21
N GLN A 68 -3.28 1.24 7.07
CA GLN A 68 -4.15 1.79 6.04
C GLN A 68 -3.62 1.49 4.64
N TYR A 69 -2.31 1.65 4.40
CA TYR A 69 -1.70 1.30 3.13
C TYR A 69 -1.71 -0.21 2.90
N LEU A 70 -1.18 -0.99 3.85
CA LEU A 70 -1.01 -2.43 3.71
C LEU A 70 -2.33 -3.18 3.52
N ASN A 71 -3.44 -2.69 4.11
CA ASN A 71 -4.76 -3.30 3.96
C ASN A 71 -5.53 -2.83 2.72
N THR A 72 -5.01 -1.86 1.96
CA THR A 72 -5.69 -1.34 0.77
C THR A 72 -5.00 -1.66 -0.54
N VAL A 73 -3.70 -1.94 -0.51
CA VAL A 73 -2.93 -2.37 -1.68
C VAL A 73 -2.83 -3.90 -1.73
N ASN A 74 -2.86 -4.48 -2.92
CA ASN A 74 -2.53 -5.89 -3.11
C ASN A 74 -1.04 -6.06 -3.45
N ASP A 75 -0.57 -7.30 -3.48
CA ASP A 75 0.84 -7.62 -3.74
C ASP A 75 1.29 -7.12 -5.12
N ASN A 76 0.41 -7.20 -6.12
CA ASN A 76 0.70 -6.73 -7.46
C ASN A 76 0.83 -5.19 -7.53
N ASP A 77 0.09 -4.44 -6.71
CA ASP A 77 0.22 -2.99 -6.59
C ASP A 77 1.60 -2.61 -6.03
N ILE A 78 2.06 -3.35 -4.99
CA ILE A 78 3.40 -3.15 -4.40
C ILE A 78 4.47 -3.52 -5.44
N PHE A 79 4.35 -4.71 -6.06
CA PHE A 79 5.25 -5.18 -7.10
C PHE A 79 5.42 -4.16 -8.24
N ASN A 80 4.32 -3.69 -8.79
CA ASN A 80 4.34 -2.71 -9.88
C ASN A 80 4.96 -1.37 -9.43
N SER A 81 4.64 -0.92 -8.21
CA SER A 81 5.21 0.31 -7.66
C SER A 81 6.74 0.22 -7.52
N VAL A 82 7.29 -0.94 -7.15
CA VAL A 82 8.72 -1.16 -7.06
C VAL A 82 9.33 -1.36 -8.46
N LYS A 83 8.73 -2.19 -9.30
CA LYS A 83 9.23 -2.53 -10.64
C LYS A 83 9.36 -1.30 -11.52
N PHE A 84 8.34 -0.44 -11.55
CA PHE A 84 8.28 0.71 -12.46
C PHE A 84 8.68 2.03 -11.81
N GLY A 85 8.80 2.08 -10.47
CA GLY A 85 9.14 3.31 -9.76
C GLY A 85 8.12 4.44 -9.97
N ARG A 86 8.58 5.67 -9.84
CA ARG A 86 7.79 6.90 -10.06
C ARG A 86 8.66 7.92 -10.77
N GLU A 87 8.53 8.03 -12.07
CA GLU A 87 9.27 8.95 -12.92
C GLU A 87 9.15 10.40 -12.41
N GLY A 88 10.24 11.16 -12.47
CA GLY A 88 10.27 12.53 -11.95
C GLY A 88 10.31 12.66 -10.43
N THR A 89 10.42 11.55 -9.69
CA THR A 89 10.55 11.52 -8.23
C THR A 89 11.84 10.82 -7.78
N GLY A 90 12.10 10.80 -6.47
CA GLY A 90 13.21 10.03 -5.89
C GLY A 90 13.01 8.52 -5.86
N MET A 91 11.89 7.96 -6.37
CA MET A 91 11.60 6.53 -6.42
C MET A 91 11.99 5.96 -7.79
N PRO A 92 13.20 5.39 -7.95
CA PRO A 92 13.63 4.84 -9.24
C PRO A 92 12.90 3.55 -9.59
N SER A 93 12.92 3.19 -10.88
CA SER A 93 12.51 1.86 -11.34
C SER A 93 13.54 0.81 -10.93
N TYR A 94 13.10 -0.29 -10.32
CA TYR A 94 13.94 -1.42 -9.95
C TYR A 94 13.85 -2.60 -10.92
N GLY A 95 12.87 -2.63 -11.84
CA GLY A 95 12.73 -3.69 -12.84
C GLY A 95 13.99 -3.98 -13.67
N PRO A 96 14.81 -2.98 -14.07
CA PRO A 96 16.08 -3.23 -14.76
C PRO A 96 17.20 -3.80 -13.88
N ARG A 97 17.04 -3.82 -12.55
CA ARG A 97 18.08 -4.18 -11.57
C ARG A 97 17.76 -5.41 -10.76
N LEU A 98 16.49 -5.74 -10.61
CA LEU A 98 15.98 -6.85 -9.83
C LEU A 98 15.15 -7.76 -10.73
N SER A 99 15.34 -9.06 -10.59
CA SER A 99 14.47 -10.07 -11.20
C SER A 99 13.05 -10.02 -10.61
N ASP A 100 12.09 -10.62 -11.30
CA ASP A 100 10.71 -10.70 -10.79
C ASP A 100 10.63 -11.52 -9.49
N GLU A 101 11.53 -12.49 -9.28
CA GLU A 101 11.65 -13.22 -8.02
C GLU A 101 12.13 -12.31 -6.89
N GLU A 102 13.19 -11.51 -7.11
CA GLU A 102 13.70 -10.55 -6.13
C GLU A 102 12.66 -9.47 -5.79
N LEU A 103 11.90 -9.00 -6.79
CA LEU A 103 10.79 -8.07 -6.58
C LEU A 103 9.69 -8.70 -5.71
N ASN A 104 9.34 -9.96 -5.95
CA ASN A 104 8.36 -10.69 -5.11
C ASN A 104 8.88 -10.90 -3.69
N ASN A 105 10.18 -11.13 -3.49
CA ASN A 105 10.78 -11.21 -2.16
C ASN A 105 10.66 -9.87 -1.42
N VAL A 106 10.87 -8.73 -2.08
CA VAL A 106 10.64 -7.40 -1.50
C VAL A 106 9.16 -7.21 -1.13
N VAL A 107 8.24 -7.65 -1.99
CA VAL A 107 6.78 -7.64 -1.69
C VAL A 107 6.48 -8.46 -0.45
N ALA A 108 7.01 -9.67 -0.33
CA ALA A 108 6.82 -10.55 0.82
C ALA A 108 7.33 -9.88 2.12
N TYR A 109 8.49 -9.24 2.08
CA TYR A 109 9.02 -8.50 3.23
C TYR A 109 8.14 -7.32 3.63
N ILE A 110 7.68 -6.49 2.67
CA ILE A 110 6.77 -5.37 2.94
C ILE A 110 5.44 -5.89 3.50
N ARG A 111 4.90 -6.96 2.93
CA ARG A 111 3.65 -7.58 3.38
C ARG A 111 3.75 -8.14 4.80
N ASN A 112 4.92 -8.62 5.21
CA ASN A 112 5.14 -9.12 6.57
C ASN A 112 4.96 -8.05 7.67
N TRP A 113 4.91 -6.77 7.31
CA TRP A 113 4.58 -5.70 8.26
C TRP A 113 3.08 -5.54 8.52
N GLN A 114 2.22 -6.20 7.74
CA GLN A 114 0.78 -6.17 7.99
C GLN A 114 0.46 -7.01 9.23
N SER A 115 0.06 -6.33 10.30
CA SER A 115 -0.25 -6.95 11.61
C SER A 115 -1.73 -7.23 11.81
N GLU A 116 -2.60 -6.57 11.03
CA GLU A 116 -4.05 -6.63 11.18
C GLU A 116 -4.73 -6.73 9.80
N GLU A 117 -5.85 -7.43 9.74
CA GLU A 117 -6.74 -7.40 8.59
C GLU A 117 -7.85 -6.37 8.86
N ILE A 118 -7.69 -5.16 8.30
CA ILE A 118 -8.64 -4.06 8.44
C ILE A 118 -9.45 -3.92 7.15
N LYS A 119 -10.78 -3.96 7.27
CA LYS A 119 -11.70 -3.67 6.16
C LYS A 119 -12.11 -2.20 6.20
N PHE A 120 -11.62 -1.43 5.25
CA PHE A 120 -12.01 -0.04 5.10
C PHE A 120 -13.25 0.08 4.21
N GLU A 121 -14.22 0.85 4.67
CA GLU A 121 -15.40 1.20 3.88
C GLU A 121 -15.07 2.36 2.94
N ALA A 122 -15.55 2.27 1.71
CA ALA A 122 -15.46 3.32 0.71
C ALA A 122 -16.68 3.25 -0.21
N PRO A 123 -17.08 4.36 -0.85
CA PRO A 123 -18.16 4.34 -1.83
C PRO A 123 -17.89 3.35 -2.95
N LYS A 124 -18.94 2.67 -3.42
CA LYS A 124 -18.84 1.74 -4.55
C LYS A 124 -18.42 2.45 -5.84
N THR A 125 -18.86 3.70 -6.01
CA THR A 125 -18.54 4.55 -7.16
C THR A 125 -17.91 5.85 -6.65
N ILE A 126 -16.74 6.18 -7.17
CA ILE A 126 -16.03 7.41 -6.87
C ILE A 126 -16.08 8.30 -8.11
N ALA A 127 -17.15 9.07 -8.20
CA ALA A 127 -17.41 10.03 -9.27
C ALA A 127 -18.00 11.30 -8.64
N GLY A 128 -17.21 12.35 -8.57
CA GLY A 128 -17.54 13.60 -7.90
C GLY A 128 -17.44 14.81 -8.82
N ASN A 129 -17.49 15.99 -8.21
CA ASN A 129 -17.36 17.25 -8.89
C ASN A 129 -15.90 17.72 -8.88
N ILE A 130 -15.26 17.79 -10.06
CA ILE A 130 -13.86 18.17 -10.22
C ILE A 130 -13.60 19.59 -9.68
N VAL A 131 -14.48 20.56 -9.98
CA VAL A 131 -14.29 21.96 -9.56
C VAL A 131 -14.36 22.10 -8.04
N ASN A 132 -15.31 21.42 -7.40
CA ASN A 132 -15.37 21.41 -5.94
C ASN A 132 -14.19 20.64 -5.33
N GLY A 133 -13.76 19.57 -5.97
CA GLY A 133 -12.58 18.80 -5.57
C GLY A 133 -11.30 19.61 -5.61
N GLU A 134 -11.08 20.40 -6.66
CA GLU A 134 -9.95 21.33 -6.78
C GLU A 134 -9.98 22.38 -5.66
N LYS A 135 -11.15 22.99 -5.41
CA LYS A 135 -11.31 23.95 -4.31
C LYS A 135 -10.96 23.32 -2.97
N LEU A 136 -11.45 22.14 -2.67
CA LEU A 136 -11.18 21.44 -1.42
C LEU A 136 -9.71 20.99 -1.31
N TYR A 137 -9.13 20.53 -2.41
CA TYR A 137 -7.71 20.19 -2.49
C TYR A 137 -6.84 21.39 -2.15
N ASN A 138 -7.12 22.55 -2.72
CA ASN A 138 -6.39 23.78 -2.46
C ASN A 138 -6.55 24.28 -1.02
N LEU A 139 -7.66 23.96 -0.35
CA LEU A 139 -7.88 24.31 1.05
C LEU A 139 -7.16 23.37 2.02
N TYR A 140 -7.11 22.05 1.73
CA TYR A 140 -6.72 21.06 2.73
C TYR A 140 -5.49 20.23 2.37
N CYS A 141 -5.14 20.11 1.08
CA CYS A 141 -4.15 19.15 0.61
C CYS A 141 -2.87 19.81 0.06
N ILE A 142 -3.00 21.01 -0.54
CA ILE A 142 -1.92 21.70 -1.26
C ILE A 142 -0.66 21.93 -0.41
N ASN A 143 -0.81 22.17 0.89
CA ASN A 143 0.32 22.45 1.78
C ASN A 143 1.30 21.27 1.85
N CYS A 144 0.80 20.05 1.81
CA CYS A 144 1.61 18.84 1.85
C CYS A 144 1.85 18.25 0.45
N HIS A 145 0.84 18.23 -0.41
CA HIS A 145 0.90 17.55 -1.71
C HIS A 145 1.28 18.46 -2.90
N GLY A 146 1.50 19.75 -2.65
CA GLY A 146 1.92 20.70 -3.67
C GLY A 146 0.78 21.15 -4.58
N GLU A 147 1.03 22.17 -5.38
CA GLU A 147 0.12 22.67 -6.39
C GLU A 147 -0.15 21.57 -7.42
N ALA A 148 -1.41 21.39 -7.79
CA ALA A 148 -1.85 20.37 -8.73
C ALA A 148 -1.26 18.97 -8.45
N GLY A 149 -1.03 18.60 -7.20
CA GLY A 149 -0.54 17.29 -6.84
C GLY A 149 0.94 17.02 -7.14
N SER A 150 1.75 18.05 -7.32
CA SER A 150 3.18 17.92 -7.67
C SER A 150 4.04 17.25 -6.59
N GLY A 151 3.54 17.16 -5.35
CA GLY A 151 4.25 16.67 -4.19
C GLY A 151 5.17 17.69 -3.56
N LYS A 152 5.55 17.46 -2.32
CA LYS A 152 6.58 18.23 -1.60
C LYS A 152 7.51 17.29 -0.85
N LEU A 153 8.81 17.48 -1.02
CA LEU A 153 9.82 16.69 -0.33
C LEU A 153 9.61 16.74 1.19
N LYS A 154 9.67 15.57 1.85
CA LYS A 154 9.44 15.40 3.30
C LYS A 154 8.03 15.79 3.80
N MET A 155 7.11 16.13 2.92
CA MET A 155 5.76 16.57 3.28
C MET A 155 4.68 15.61 2.75
N GLY A 156 4.59 15.44 1.45
CA GLY A 156 3.55 14.64 0.83
C GLY A 156 3.91 14.13 -0.56
N THR A 157 3.37 12.97 -0.89
CA THR A 157 3.56 12.29 -2.16
C THR A 157 3.08 13.14 -3.34
N ALA A 158 3.78 13.06 -4.48
CA ALA A 158 3.32 13.57 -5.76
C ALA A 158 2.09 12.78 -6.23
N LEU A 159 0.90 13.33 -6.04
CA LEU A 159 -0.38 12.68 -6.35
C LEU A 159 -0.68 12.71 -7.85
N ALA A 160 -0.18 13.70 -8.59
CA ALA A 160 -0.31 13.78 -10.05
C ALA A 160 0.72 12.94 -10.81
N ASN A 161 1.59 12.20 -10.11
CA ASN A 161 2.59 11.36 -10.77
C ASN A 161 1.91 10.25 -11.59
N PRO A 162 2.26 10.08 -12.90
CA PRO A 162 1.59 9.11 -13.79
C PRO A 162 1.62 7.67 -13.25
N GLN A 163 2.75 7.22 -12.69
CA GLN A 163 2.86 5.87 -12.12
C GLN A 163 2.05 5.75 -10.83
N TYR A 164 2.00 6.82 -10.01
CA TYR A 164 1.13 6.82 -8.84
C TYR A 164 -0.34 6.64 -9.24
N LEU A 165 -0.83 7.41 -10.21
CA LEU A 165 -2.21 7.35 -10.66
C LEU A 165 -2.52 6.04 -11.41
N LYS A 166 -1.56 5.49 -12.15
CA LYS A 166 -1.71 4.21 -12.86
C LYS A 166 -1.85 3.01 -11.91
N TYR A 167 -1.07 2.98 -10.82
CA TYR A 167 -0.99 1.82 -9.91
C TYR A 167 -1.76 2.00 -8.60
N ASN A 168 -2.50 3.10 -8.44
CA ASN A 168 -3.42 3.29 -7.32
C ASN A 168 -4.84 3.52 -7.85
N THR A 169 -5.76 2.72 -7.35
CA THR A 169 -7.19 2.86 -7.67
C THR A 169 -7.79 4.07 -6.96
N ASP A 170 -8.91 4.59 -7.45
CA ASP A 170 -9.64 5.66 -6.79
C ASP A 170 -10.06 5.28 -5.37
N LYS A 171 -10.41 4.01 -5.17
CA LYS A 171 -10.73 3.46 -3.85
C LYS A 171 -9.54 3.56 -2.88
N GLN A 172 -8.33 3.24 -3.32
CA GLN A 172 -7.11 3.33 -2.50
C GLN A 172 -6.79 4.79 -2.14
N ILE A 173 -6.94 5.71 -3.09
CA ILE A 173 -6.75 7.15 -2.86
C ILE A 173 -7.83 7.66 -1.88
N TRP A 174 -9.08 7.25 -2.07
CA TRP A 174 -10.20 7.61 -1.21
C TRP A 174 -9.99 7.14 0.22
N ILE A 175 -9.62 5.86 0.42
CA ILE A 175 -9.34 5.28 1.74
C ILE A 175 -8.18 6.02 2.41
N SER A 176 -7.08 6.25 1.70
CA SER A 176 -5.93 7.00 2.23
C SER A 176 -6.32 8.42 2.66
N THR A 177 -7.24 9.07 1.95
CA THR A 177 -7.73 10.40 2.30
C THR A 177 -8.67 10.34 3.50
N ALA A 178 -9.62 9.41 3.50
CA ALA A 178 -10.64 9.28 4.54
C ALA A 178 -10.08 8.87 5.90
N TYR A 179 -9.19 7.86 5.90
CA TYR A 179 -8.70 7.21 7.12
C TYR A 179 -7.27 7.63 7.50
N GLY A 180 -6.62 8.43 6.64
CA GLY A 180 -5.24 8.86 6.87
C GLY A 180 -4.22 7.72 6.73
N ARG A 181 -3.04 7.93 7.30
CA ARG A 181 -1.95 6.94 7.37
C ARG A 181 -1.25 7.04 8.72
N ASP A 182 -1.40 6.03 9.56
CA ASP A 182 -0.81 5.98 10.89
C ASP A 182 0.71 6.17 10.82
N GLY A 183 1.26 6.85 11.81
CA GLY A 183 2.68 7.18 11.87
C GLY A 183 3.14 8.24 10.85
N THR A 184 2.22 8.89 10.14
CA THR A 184 2.53 9.95 9.17
C THR A 184 1.78 11.25 9.47
N ARG A 185 2.07 12.31 8.69
CA ARG A 185 1.32 13.58 8.76
C ARG A 185 -0.02 13.53 8.03
N MET A 186 -0.33 12.44 7.34
CA MET A 186 -1.60 12.26 6.65
C MET A 186 -2.69 11.87 7.65
N ALA A 187 -3.28 12.85 8.29
CA ALA A 187 -4.36 12.66 9.26
C ALA A 187 -5.64 12.16 8.59
N PRO A 188 -6.50 11.41 9.30
CA PRO A 188 -7.82 11.01 8.81
C PRO A 188 -8.72 12.23 8.61
N THR A 189 -9.41 12.31 7.47
CA THR A 189 -10.30 13.42 7.16
C THR A 189 -11.77 13.12 7.37
N LEU A 190 -12.19 11.84 7.23
CA LEU A 190 -13.60 11.45 7.38
C LEU A 190 -14.11 11.58 8.82
N LYS A 191 -13.31 11.15 9.79
CA LYS A 191 -13.64 11.29 11.23
C LYS A 191 -12.98 12.51 11.86
N GLY A 192 -11.97 13.08 11.19
CA GLY A 192 -11.14 14.16 11.73
C GLY A 192 -10.34 13.73 12.96
N LEU A 193 -9.46 14.64 13.39
CA LEU A 193 -8.84 14.63 14.70
C LEU A 193 -9.25 15.92 15.39
N ASP A 194 -9.10 16.01 16.71
CA ASP A 194 -9.36 17.24 17.45
C ASP A 194 -8.65 18.43 16.78
N GLY A 195 -9.43 19.45 16.40
CA GLY A 195 -8.94 20.64 15.69
C GLY A 195 -8.75 20.51 14.18
N VAL A 196 -8.95 19.35 13.58
CA VAL A 196 -8.94 19.15 12.12
C VAL A 196 -10.37 19.07 11.60
N ARG A 197 -10.66 19.80 10.50
CA ARG A 197 -11.99 19.75 9.88
C ARG A 197 -12.30 18.35 9.37
N GLN A 198 -13.44 17.83 9.78
CA GLN A 198 -14.03 16.62 9.22
C GLN A 198 -14.60 16.90 7.82
N LEU A 199 -14.20 16.08 6.83
CA LEU A 199 -14.76 16.08 5.50
C LEU A 199 -15.89 15.04 5.40
N LYS A 200 -16.92 15.34 4.59
CA LYS A 200 -17.97 14.40 4.25
C LYS A 200 -17.47 13.44 3.16
N GLU A 201 -18.04 12.24 3.07
CA GLU A 201 -17.72 11.27 2.01
C GLU A 201 -17.78 11.88 0.60
N LYS A 202 -18.80 12.71 0.35
CA LYS A 202 -18.94 13.42 -0.92
C LYS A 202 -17.78 14.38 -1.18
N GLU A 203 -17.32 15.11 -0.19
CA GLU A 203 -16.18 16.04 -0.31
C GLU A 203 -14.88 15.29 -0.62
N ILE A 204 -14.66 14.13 0.04
CA ILE A 204 -13.53 13.25 -0.25
C ILE A 204 -13.63 12.69 -1.67
N THR A 205 -14.83 12.29 -2.10
CA THR A 205 -15.09 11.81 -3.46
C THR A 205 -14.78 12.90 -4.50
N ASP A 206 -15.18 14.14 -4.26
CA ASP A 206 -14.87 15.28 -5.13
C ASP A 206 -13.34 15.49 -5.24
N ILE A 207 -12.61 15.43 -4.10
CA ILE A 207 -11.15 15.55 -4.06
C ILE A 207 -10.48 14.43 -4.87
N VAL A 208 -10.90 13.18 -4.70
CA VAL A 208 -10.32 12.04 -5.44
C VAL A 208 -10.58 12.17 -6.93
N THR A 209 -11.79 12.61 -7.32
CA THR A 209 -12.12 12.86 -8.72
C THR A 209 -11.24 13.96 -9.33
N TYR A 210 -10.95 15.03 -8.58
CA TYR A 210 -9.98 16.04 -9.00
C TYR A 210 -8.57 15.46 -9.14
N ILE A 211 -8.07 14.72 -8.14
CA ILE A 211 -6.76 14.08 -8.21
C ILE A 211 -6.67 13.18 -9.45
N ARG A 212 -7.70 12.40 -9.75
CA ARG A 212 -7.74 11.53 -10.92
C ARG A 212 -7.69 12.33 -12.23
N SER A 213 -8.32 13.48 -12.30
CA SER A 213 -8.31 14.36 -13.48
C SER A 213 -6.91 14.98 -13.77
N LEU A 214 -5.96 14.86 -12.85
CA LEU A 214 -4.58 15.31 -13.06
C LEU A 214 -3.76 14.33 -13.90
N GLN A 215 -4.27 13.13 -14.15
CA GLN A 215 -3.61 12.10 -14.97
C GLN A 215 -3.48 12.52 -16.44
N ASP A 216 -4.42 13.33 -16.91
CA ASP A 216 -4.55 13.71 -18.34
C ASP A 216 -3.90 15.08 -18.62
N LYS A 217 -3.21 15.66 -17.66
CA LYS A 217 -2.50 16.95 -17.78
C LYS A 217 -0.99 16.73 -17.81
#